data_0496ae0772db6201fe3598b1dea1e288
#
_entry.id   0496ae0772db6201fe3598b1dea1e288
#
_cell.length_a   1.000
_cell.length_b   1.000
_cell.length_c   1.000
_cell.angle_alpha   90.00
_cell.angle_beta   90.00
_cell.angle_gamma   90.00
#
_symmetry.space_group_name_H-M   'P 1'
#
loop_
_entity.id
_entity.type
_entity.pdbx_description
1 polymer ?
#
loop_
_entity_poly.entity_id
_entity_poly.type
_entity_poly.pdbx_seq_one_letter_code
_entity_poly.pdbx_strand_id
1 'polypeptide(L)'
;MRNAAPAHQAGFAALLCTIAFSAASGAATAAADELQALPQTRSIYVEAGYTDHRGPATRTRTVGLRVPLQYSWWQGRIRTHLDVYLSDWASTAAPPARRHNTQLGVVPMARYRFADGQSPWFVEGGIGLSYLTATHHTPNGPFGSRWNFSDHLGVGRNFGAQRQHEVSLQAKHVSNAGLRKPNPGETFVQIRYAHRF
;
A
#
# COMPACT_ATOMS: atom_id res chain seq x y z
N MET A 1 39.67 -16.01 12.00
CA MET A 1 39.00 -16.18 10.72
C MET A 1 37.73 -16.99 10.94
N ARG A 2 36.60 -16.38 11.05
CA ARG A 2 35.30 -17.07 11.09
C ARG A 2 34.41 -16.44 10.04
N ASN A 3 34.10 -17.21 9.00
CA ASN A 3 33.20 -16.84 7.91
C ASN A 3 31.78 -16.72 8.46
N ALA A 4 31.22 -15.54 8.41
CA ALA A 4 29.79 -15.33 8.61
C ALA A 4 29.07 -15.63 7.29
N ALA A 5 28.16 -16.57 7.32
CA ALA A 5 27.27 -16.89 6.20
C ALA A 5 26.31 -15.72 5.92
N PRO A 6 25.96 -15.43 4.66
CA PRO A 6 25.01 -14.38 4.32
C PRO A 6 23.59 -14.82 4.71
N ALA A 7 22.91 -13.99 5.46
CA ALA A 7 21.52 -14.17 5.81
C ALA A 7 20.63 -14.10 4.55
N HIS A 8 19.70 -15.03 4.46
CA HIS A 8 18.67 -15.16 3.45
C HIS A 8 17.79 -13.89 3.35
N GLN A 9 18.04 -13.05 2.37
CA GLN A 9 17.14 -12.00 1.90
C GLN A 9 16.57 -12.38 0.52
N ALA A 10 16.03 -13.56 0.41
CA ALA A 10 15.38 -14.01 -0.81
C ALA A 10 13.98 -14.48 -0.46
N GLY A 11 12.98 -13.67 -0.72
CA GLY A 11 11.60 -14.16 -0.60
C GLY A 11 10.49 -13.22 -1.02
N PHE A 12 10.63 -11.92 -0.81
CA PHE A 12 9.49 -11.01 -1.07
C PHE A 12 9.59 -10.22 -2.38
N ALA A 13 10.77 -10.02 -2.94
CA ALA A 13 10.93 -9.23 -4.17
C ALA A 13 10.51 -9.98 -5.45
N ALA A 14 10.40 -11.30 -5.42
CA ALA A 14 10.15 -12.10 -6.62
C ALA A 14 8.67 -12.30 -6.96
N LEU A 15 7.74 -12.02 -6.04
CA LEU A 15 6.31 -12.30 -6.27
C LEU A 15 5.51 -11.09 -6.81
N LEU A 16 6.08 -9.90 -6.80
CA LEU A 16 5.39 -8.67 -7.23
C LEU A 16 5.73 -8.19 -8.65
N CYS A 17 6.70 -8.79 -9.32
CA CYS A 17 7.17 -8.33 -10.63
C CYS A 17 6.51 -8.99 -11.87
N THR A 18 5.51 -9.85 -11.72
CA THR A 18 4.92 -10.57 -12.87
C THR A 18 3.44 -10.25 -13.12
N ILE A 19 2.94 -9.10 -12.74
CA ILE A 19 1.69 -8.60 -13.34
C ILE A 19 2.06 -7.74 -14.56
N ALA A 20 2.48 -8.40 -15.64
CA ALA A 20 2.58 -7.80 -16.95
C ALA A 20 1.16 -7.45 -17.42
N PHE A 21 0.86 -6.17 -17.52
CA PHE A 21 -0.36 -5.66 -18.13
C PHE A 21 -0.34 -5.94 -19.64
N SER A 22 -0.96 -7.05 -20.05
CA SER A 22 -1.32 -7.24 -21.45
C SER A 22 -2.64 -6.53 -21.70
N ALA A 23 -2.58 -5.38 -22.35
CA ALA A 23 -3.75 -4.68 -22.86
C ALA A 23 -4.33 -5.48 -24.03
N ALA A 24 -5.34 -6.32 -23.78
CA ALA A 24 -6.16 -6.91 -24.83
C ALA A 24 -7.33 -5.97 -25.12
N SER A 25 -7.28 -5.30 -26.25
CA SER A 25 -8.39 -4.54 -26.84
C SER A 25 -9.49 -5.53 -27.27
N GLY A 26 -10.57 -5.58 -26.52
CA GLY A 26 -11.79 -6.28 -26.87
C GLY A 26 -12.96 -5.35 -26.79
N ALA A 27 -13.44 -4.84 -27.95
CA ALA A 27 -14.74 -4.20 -28.04
C ALA A 27 -15.81 -5.26 -27.81
N ALA A 28 -16.46 -5.23 -26.67
CA ALA A 28 -17.65 -6.01 -26.36
C ALA A 28 -18.82 -5.07 -26.15
N THR A 29 -19.81 -5.27 -26.98
CA THR A 29 -21.11 -4.63 -27.12
C THR A 29 -21.86 -4.50 -25.79
N ALA A 30 -22.46 -3.32 -25.61
CA ALA A 30 -23.34 -2.96 -24.52
C ALA A 30 -24.62 -3.83 -24.55
N ALA A 31 -24.80 -4.60 -23.51
CA ALA A 31 -26.05 -5.03 -22.90
C ALA A 31 -25.70 -5.69 -21.57
N ALA A 32 -25.22 -4.90 -20.63
CA ALA A 32 -25.04 -5.36 -19.27
C ALA A 32 -26.04 -4.62 -18.41
N ASP A 33 -27.00 -5.39 -17.96
CA ASP A 33 -27.81 -5.17 -16.79
C ASP A 33 -27.08 -4.27 -15.78
N GLU A 34 -27.75 -3.21 -15.37
CA GLU A 34 -27.22 -2.18 -14.48
C GLU A 34 -27.04 -2.76 -13.08
N LEU A 35 -26.05 -3.64 -12.93
CA LEU A 35 -25.56 -4.07 -11.63
C LEU A 35 -25.14 -2.80 -10.91
N GLN A 36 -25.87 -2.39 -9.90
CA GLN A 36 -25.56 -1.23 -9.05
C GLN A 36 -24.21 -1.42 -8.37
N ALA A 37 -23.17 -1.31 -9.15
CA ALA A 37 -21.81 -1.26 -8.64
C ALA A 37 -21.71 -0.07 -7.68
N LEU A 38 -21.18 -0.30 -6.50
CA LEU A 38 -20.98 0.77 -5.51
C LEU A 38 -20.37 2.00 -6.20
N PRO A 39 -20.95 3.19 -6.03
CA PRO A 39 -20.46 4.39 -6.67
C PRO A 39 -18.98 4.58 -6.35
N GLN A 40 -18.20 4.95 -7.36
CA GLN A 40 -16.81 5.30 -7.18
C GLN A 40 -16.74 6.71 -6.57
N THR A 41 -16.78 6.79 -5.25
CA THR A 41 -16.71 8.03 -4.51
C THR A 41 -15.38 8.16 -3.78
N ARG A 42 -15.02 9.39 -3.48
CA ARG A 42 -13.81 9.66 -2.69
C ARG A 42 -13.96 9.08 -1.29
N SER A 43 -12.84 8.78 -0.66
CA SER A 43 -12.83 8.38 0.75
C SER A 43 -11.62 8.96 1.45
N ILE A 44 -11.84 9.42 2.66
CA ILE A 44 -10.78 9.77 3.60
C ILE A 44 -10.51 8.58 4.51
N TYR A 45 -9.28 8.41 4.95
CA TYR A 45 -8.94 7.34 5.88
C TYR A 45 -7.92 7.75 6.92
N VAL A 46 -7.92 7.00 8.01
CA VAL A 46 -6.85 6.96 9.00
C VAL A 46 -6.29 5.55 9.07
N GLU A 47 -5.00 5.44 9.31
CA GLU A 47 -4.31 4.17 9.35
C GLU A 47 -3.24 4.22 10.44
N ALA A 48 -3.06 3.12 11.16
CA ALA A 48 -2.01 2.95 12.15
C ALA A 48 -1.38 1.57 12.04
N GLY A 49 -0.10 1.49 12.29
CA GLY A 49 0.62 0.23 12.22
C GLY A 49 2.03 0.31 12.76
N TYR A 50 2.76 -0.77 12.55
CA TYR A 50 4.12 -0.92 13.01
C TYR A 50 4.90 -1.86 12.08
N THR A 51 6.22 -1.81 12.21
CA THR A 51 7.14 -2.70 11.47
C THR A 51 6.99 -4.14 11.91
N ASP A 52 7.12 -5.07 10.95
CA ASP A 52 6.94 -6.52 11.12
C ASP A 52 8.17 -7.26 11.63
N HIS A 53 9.28 -6.55 11.88
CA HIS A 53 10.56 -7.16 12.32
C HIS A 53 10.81 -7.04 13.83
N ARG A 54 11.72 -7.85 14.33
CA ARG A 54 12.24 -7.75 15.71
C ARG A 54 13.27 -6.63 15.81
N GLY A 55 13.32 -5.96 16.97
CA GLY A 55 14.25 -4.87 17.27
C GLY A 55 13.56 -3.51 17.38
N PRO A 56 14.30 -2.40 17.23
CA PRO A 56 13.72 -1.07 17.28
C PRO A 56 12.61 -0.92 16.24
N ALA A 57 11.37 -0.72 16.72
CA ALA A 57 10.20 -0.65 15.88
C ALA A 57 9.94 0.77 15.38
N THR A 58 9.43 0.89 14.17
CA THR A 58 8.81 2.11 13.65
C THR A 58 7.29 1.96 13.71
N ARG A 59 6.61 2.90 14.36
CA ARG A 59 5.16 3.01 14.35
C ARG A 59 4.74 4.03 13.32
N THR A 60 3.62 3.79 12.65
CA THR A 60 3.08 4.71 11.65
C THR A 60 1.69 5.19 12.06
N ARG A 61 1.41 6.45 11.76
CA ARG A 61 0.08 7.06 11.82
C ARG A 61 -0.12 7.81 10.50
N THR A 62 -1.14 7.44 9.78
CA THR A 62 -1.36 7.93 8.42
C THR A 62 -2.74 8.54 8.31
N VAL A 63 -2.84 9.63 7.59
CA VAL A 63 -4.09 10.16 7.04
C VAL A 63 -3.98 10.15 5.52
N GLY A 64 -5.07 9.84 4.83
CA GLY A 64 -5.02 9.79 3.38
C GLY A 64 -6.37 9.96 2.73
N LEU A 65 -6.29 10.21 1.44
CA LEU A 65 -7.42 10.40 0.54
C LEU A 65 -7.32 9.36 -0.58
N ARG A 66 -8.41 8.67 -0.85
CA ARG A 66 -8.57 7.83 -2.05
C ARG A 66 -9.42 8.57 -3.07
N VAL A 67 -8.87 8.73 -4.27
CA VAL A 67 -9.53 9.36 -5.41
C VAL A 67 -9.79 8.28 -6.46
N PRO A 68 -11.05 7.99 -6.81
CA PRO A 68 -11.36 7.02 -7.85
C PRO A 68 -10.72 7.40 -9.18
N LEU A 69 -10.23 6.38 -9.90
CA LEU A 69 -9.81 6.51 -11.29
C LEU A 69 -10.86 5.84 -12.18
N GLN A 70 -10.95 6.25 -13.43
CA GLN A 70 -11.98 5.76 -14.38
C GLN A 70 -11.66 4.37 -14.97
N TYR A 71 -10.52 3.77 -14.58
CA TYR A 71 -10.11 2.48 -15.10
C TYR A 71 -10.77 1.35 -14.32
N SER A 72 -11.40 0.43 -15.03
CA SER A 72 -11.96 -0.80 -14.47
C SER A 72 -11.79 -1.96 -15.46
N TRP A 73 -11.65 -3.18 -14.92
CA TRP A 73 -11.51 -4.41 -15.70
C TRP A 73 -12.46 -5.47 -15.16
N TRP A 74 -12.62 -6.53 -15.94
CA TRP A 74 -13.45 -7.68 -15.60
C TRP A 74 -14.86 -7.27 -15.17
N GLN A 75 -15.54 -6.48 -16.04
CA GLN A 75 -16.92 -6.02 -15.79
C GLN A 75 -17.09 -5.26 -14.46
N GLY A 76 -16.06 -4.48 -14.07
CA GLY A 76 -16.10 -3.68 -12.85
C GLY A 76 -15.70 -4.42 -11.57
N ARG A 77 -15.30 -5.70 -11.65
CA ARG A 77 -14.78 -6.44 -10.47
C ARG A 77 -13.46 -5.86 -9.99
N ILE A 78 -12.61 -5.40 -10.91
CA ILE A 78 -11.40 -4.64 -10.60
C ILE A 78 -11.67 -3.15 -10.86
N ARG A 79 -11.44 -2.35 -9.83
CA ARG A 79 -11.53 -0.88 -9.90
C ARG A 79 -10.27 -0.25 -9.40
N THR A 80 -9.92 0.91 -9.96
CA THR A 80 -8.72 1.62 -9.59
C THR A 80 -9.02 2.89 -8.83
N HIS A 81 -8.08 3.26 -7.99
CA HIS A 81 -8.07 4.53 -7.29
C HIS A 81 -6.63 5.00 -7.08
N LEU A 82 -6.47 6.28 -6.87
CA LEU A 82 -5.21 6.88 -6.42
C LEU A 82 -5.28 7.06 -4.91
N ASP A 83 -4.31 6.50 -4.21
CA ASP A 83 -4.11 6.67 -2.77
C ASP A 83 -3.07 7.77 -2.54
N VAL A 84 -3.45 8.87 -1.88
CA VAL A 84 -2.56 9.99 -1.54
C VAL A 84 -2.54 10.12 -0.04
N TYR A 85 -1.36 10.11 0.56
CA TYR A 85 -1.27 10.07 2.02
C TYR A 85 -0.11 10.85 2.61
N LEU A 86 -0.29 11.20 3.88
CA LEU A 86 0.70 11.74 4.79
C LEU A 86 0.81 10.78 5.98
N SER A 87 2.03 10.35 6.30
CA SER A 87 2.29 9.41 7.39
C SER A 87 3.40 9.93 8.31
N ASP A 88 3.14 9.93 9.62
CA ASP A 88 4.18 10.10 10.64
C ASP A 88 4.78 8.74 10.99
N TRP A 89 6.09 8.65 10.94
CA TRP A 89 6.89 7.48 11.31
C TRP A 89 7.62 7.75 12.62
N ALA A 90 7.15 7.17 13.70
CA ALA A 90 7.77 7.27 15.01
C ALA A 90 8.69 6.07 15.27
N SER A 91 10.01 6.30 15.26
CA SER A 91 11.02 5.26 15.47
C SER A 91 11.48 5.20 16.92
N THR A 92 11.73 3.99 17.42
CA THR A 92 12.37 3.74 18.72
C THR A 92 13.88 3.50 18.60
N ALA A 93 14.45 3.64 17.41
CA ALA A 93 15.88 3.49 17.19
C ALA A 93 16.68 4.57 17.94
N ALA A 94 17.89 4.17 18.40
CA ALA A 94 18.81 5.08 19.07
C ALA A 94 19.42 6.13 18.11
N PRO A 95 19.92 7.28 18.60
CA PRO A 95 20.66 8.23 17.76
C PRO A 95 21.76 7.54 16.93
N PRO A 96 22.03 8.02 15.69
CA PRO A 96 21.56 9.26 15.07
C PRO A 96 20.17 9.19 14.42
N ALA A 97 19.39 8.12 14.59
CA ALA A 97 18.05 7.99 14.04
C ALA A 97 17.12 9.09 14.57
N ARG A 98 16.34 9.69 13.68
CA ARG A 98 15.30 10.63 14.09
C ARG A 98 14.13 9.87 14.71
N ARG A 99 13.58 10.40 15.79
CA ARG A 99 12.39 9.83 16.44
C ARG A 99 11.14 9.95 15.57
N HIS A 100 11.04 11.00 14.77
CA HIS A 100 9.91 11.24 13.86
C HIS A 100 10.42 11.55 12.45
N ASN A 101 9.72 11.01 11.46
CA ASN A 101 9.95 11.27 10.06
C ASN A 101 8.59 11.32 9.35
N THR A 102 8.40 12.26 8.47
CA THR A 102 7.16 12.36 7.70
C THR A 102 7.34 11.75 6.33
N GLN A 103 6.40 10.90 5.93
CA GLN A 103 6.31 10.32 4.60
C GLN A 103 5.11 10.90 3.86
N LEU A 104 5.34 11.38 2.64
CA LEU A 104 4.32 11.67 1.64
C LEU A 104 4.30 10.53 0.63
N GLY A 105 3.12 10.10 0.18
CA GLY A 105 3.02 9.04 -0.80
C GLY A 105 1.86 9.22 -1.76
N VAL A 106 2.08 8.71 -2.98
CA VAL A 106 1.07 8.64 -4.06
C VAL A 106 1.16 7.25 -4.69
N VAL A 107 0.08 6.47 -4.59
CA VAL A 107 0.05 5.08 -5.01
C VAL A 107 -1.19 4.80 -5.85
N PRO A 108 -1.06 4.49 -7.14
CA PRO A 108 -2.13 3.89 -7.92
C PRO A 108 -2.43 2.49 -7.38
N MET A 109 -3.69 2.24 -7.07
CA MET A 109 -4.19 1.00 -6.48
C MET A 109 -5.20 0.34 -7.40
N ALA A 110 -5.16 -0.99 -7.45
CA ALA A 110 -6.19 -1.82 -8.04
C ALA A 110 -6.90 -2.61 -6.93
N ARG A 111 -8.23 -2.58 -6.92
CA ARG A 111 -9.08 -3.28 -5.95
C ARG A 111 -9.98 -4.28 -6.64
N TYR A 112 -9.87 -5.53 -6.26
CA TYR A 112 -10.75 -6.61 -6.68
C TYR A 112 -11.84 -6.85 -5.63
N ARG A 113 -13.10 -6.95 -6.07
CA ARG A 113 -14.25 -7.33 -5.25
C ARG A 113 -14.78 -8.69 -5.68
N PHE A 114 -15.06 -9.53 -4.69
CA PHE A 114 -15.66 -10.84 -4.90
C PHE A 114 -17.14 -10.72 -5.30
N ALA A 115 -17.77 -11.86 -5.65
CA ALA A 115 -19.18 -11.96 -6.02
C ALA A 115 -19.56 -10.90 -7.07
N ASP A 116 -18.89 -10.92 -8.21
CA ASP A 116 -19.13 -10.03 -9.35
C ASP A 116 -19.12 -8.52 -9.00
N GLY A 117 -18.26 -8.16 -8.05
CA GLY A 117 -18.12 -6.79 -7.57
C GLY A 117 -19.11 -6.40 -6.47
N GLN A 118 -20.02 -7.29 -6.08
CA GLN A 118 -21.08 -7.00 -5.10
C GLN A 118 -20.68 -7.35 -3.66
N SER A 119 -19.64 -8.15 -3.45
CA SER A 119 -19.18 -8.51 -2.11
C SER A 119 -18.81 -7.27 -1.30
N PRO A 120 -19.09 -7.24 0.01
CA PRO A 120 -18.48 -6.26 0.89
C PRO A 120 -16.97 -6.47 1.06
N TRP A 121 -16.47 -7.68 0.80
CA TRP A 121 -15.05 -8.02 0.90
C TRP A 121 -14.30 -7.66 -0.37
N PHE A 122 -13.05 -7.27 -0.18
CA PHE A 122 -12.14 -6.95 -1.28
C PHE A 122 -10.70 -7.31 -0.92
N VAL A 123 -9.88 -7.44 -1.95
CA VAL A 123 -8.42 -7.37 -1.87
C VAL A 123 -7.95 -6.23 -2.74
N GLU A 124 -6.84 -5.60 -2.37
CA GLU A 124 -6.27 -4.51 -3.15
C GLU A 124 -4.76 -4.54 -3.12
N GLY A 125 -4.15 -4.00 -4.16
CA GLY A 125 -2.70 -3.84 -4.22
C GLY A 125 -2.30 -2.72 -5.15
N GLY A 126 -1.10 -2.20 -4.96
CA GLY A 126 -0.55 -1.14 -5.78
C GLY A 126 0.90 -0.85 -5.46
N ILE A 127 1.56 -0.18 -6.40
CA ILE A 127 2.94 0.29 -6.28
C ILE A 127 2.96 1.76 -6.68
N GLY A 128 3.61 2.58 -5.86
CA GLY A 128 3.72 4.00 -6.13
C GLY A 128 4.99 4.61 -5.58
N LEU A 129 5.00 5.92 -5.48
CA LEU A 129 6.15 6.69 -5.02
C LEU A 129 5.88 7.31 -3.66
N SER A 130 6.92 7.38 -2.85
CA SER A 130 6.89 8.10 -1.59
C SER A 130 8.17 8.87 -1.34
N TYR A 131 8.06 9.90 -0.51
CA TYR A 131 9.16 10.77 -0.11
C TYR A 131 9.19 10.90 1.41
N LEU A 132 10.37 10.67 1.98
CA LEU A 132 10.66 10.86 3.41
C LEU A 132 11.32 12.22 3.63
N THR A 133 10.85 12.99 4.60
CA THR A 133 11.41 14.30 4.92
C THR A 133 12.82 14.25 5.49
N ALA A 134 13.24 13.10 6.00
CA ALA A 134 14.60 12.82 6.46
C ALA A 134 15.01 11.37 6.15
N THR A 135 16.32 11.08 6.23
CA THR A 135 16.82 9.71 6.14
C THR A 135 16.24 8.86 7.27
N HIS A 136 15.60 7.76 6.92
CA HIS A 136 15.11 6.79 7.88
C HIS A 136 16.20 5.77 8.22
N HIS A 137 16.25 5.35 9.49
CA HIS A 137 17.20 4.37 9.99
C HIS A 137 16.44 3.14 10.49
N THR A 138 16.74 2.00 9.90
CA THR A 138 16.25 0.69 10.34
C THR A 138 17.32 -0.03 11.14
N PRO A 139 17.02 -1.17 11.79
CA PRO A 139 18.05 -2.03 12.40
C PRO A 139 19.14 -2.49 11.42
N ASN A 140 18.81 -2.55 10.13
CA ASN A 140 19.72 -2.99 9.06
C ASN A 140 20.45 -1.84 8.35
N GLY A 141 20.37 -0.62 8.89
CA GLY A 141 21.06 0.56 8.39
C GLY A 141 20.12 1.66 7.86
N PRO A 142 20.70 2.79 7.41
CA PRO A 142 19.93 3.90 6.90
C PRO A 142 19.39 3.63 5.48
N PHE A 143 18.29 4.28 5.12
CA PHE A 143 17.84 4.35 3.73
C PHE A 143 18.82 5.17 2.89
N GLY A 144 19.26 4.66 1.75
CA GLY A 144 20.15 5.36 0.82
C GLY A 144 19.46 6.47 0.01
N SER A 145 18.14 6.59 0.13
CA SER A 145 17.34 7.58 -0.57
C SER A 145 16.16 8.05 0.27
N ARG A 146 15.78 9.31 0.09
CA ARG A 146 14.52 9.85 0.61
C ARG A 146 13.34 9.58 -0.33
N TRP A 147 13.60 9.37 -1.62
CA TRP A 147 12.65 8.87 -2.59
C TRP A 147 12.63 7.36 -2.58
N ASN A 148 11.46 6.78 -2.43
CA ASN A 148 11.26 5.34 -2.33
C ASN A 148 10.01 4.91 -3.09
N PHE A 149 9.97 3.66 -3.49
CA PHE A 149 8.73 2.99 -3.85
C PHE A 149 7.93 2.68 -2.57
N SER A 150 6.62 2.63 -2.73
CA SER A 150 5.70 2.25 -1.66
C SER A 150 4.72 1.23 -2.22
N ASP A 151 4.90 -0.02 -1.81
CA ASP A 151 4.13 -1.16 -2.28
C ASP A 151 3.07 -1.48 -1.23
N HIS A 152 1.82 -1.58 -1.64
CA HIS A 152 0.68 -1.82 -0.77
C HIS A 152 -0.03 -3.10 -1.16
N LEU A 153 -0.41 -3.90 -0.17
CA LEU A 153 -1.29 -5.05 -0.32
C LEU A 153 -2.28 -5.04 0.84
N GLY A 154 -3.57 -5.20 0.55
CA GLY A 154 -4.59 -5.13 1.57
C GLY A 154 -5.75 -6.09 1.36
N VAL A 155 -6.39 -6.45 2.46
CA VAL A 155 -7.68 -7.13 2.49
C VAL A 155 -8.61 -6.37 3.41
N GLY A 156 -9.86 -6.19 2.99
CA GLY A 156 -10.79 -5.40 3.79
C GLY A 156 -12.24 -5.70 3.51
N ARG A 157 -13.09 -5.04 4.29
CA ARG A 157 -14.54 -5.17 4.23
C ARG A 157 -15.20 -3.82 4.39
N ASN A 158 -16.22 -3.58 3.56
CA ASN A 158 -17.13 -2.45 3.72
C ASN A 158 -18.33 -2.82 4.59
N PHE A 159 -18.84 -1.84 5.34
CA PHE A 159 -20.00 -1.98 6.21
C PHE A 159 -20.81 -0.67 6.28
N GLY A 160 -21.93 -0.69 7.03
CA GLY A 160 -22.93 0.39 7.03
C GLY A 160 -23.99 0.19 5.95
N ALA A 161 -25.13 0.86 6.07
CA ALA A 161 -26.28 0.68 5.19
C ALA A 161 -25.94 0.95 3.70
N GLN A 162 -25.08 1.92 3.44
CA GLN A 162 -24.60 2.26 2.09
C GLN A 162 -23.17 1.77 1.84
N ARG A 163 -22.64 0.87 2.69
CA ARG A 163 -21.25 0.41 2.65
C ARG A 163 -20.23 1.54 2.65
N GLN A 164 -20.55 2.62 3.31
CA GLN A 164 -19.74 3.85 3.34
C GLN A 164 -18.53 3.75 4.27
N HIS A 165 -18.55 2.83 5.23
CA HIS A 165 -17.43 2.55 6.12
C HIS A 165 -16.60 1.37 5.62
N GLU A 166 -15.33 1.38 5.92
CA GLU A 166 -14.41 0.33 5.53
C GLU A 166 -13.36 0.11 6.63
N VAL A 167 -13.07 -1.16 6.91
CA VAL A 167 -11.91 -1.59 7.69
C VAL A 167 -11.08 -2.53 6.84
N SER A 168 -9.75 -2.33 6.86
CA SER A 168 -8.82 -3.20 6.15
C SER A 168 -7.52 -3.42 6.91
N LEU A 169 -6.93 -4.59 6.70
CA LEU A 169 -5.56 -4.91 7.08
C LEU A 169 -4.68 -4.66 5.86
N GLN A 170 -3.59 -3.93 6.07
CA GLN A 170 -2.65 -3.53 5.03
C GLN A 170 -1.25 -4.02 5.35
N ALA A 171 -0.55 -4.54 4.36
CA ALA A 171 0.90 -4.69 4.35
C ALA A 171 1.47 -3.61 3.44
N LYS A 172 2.41 -2.80 3.96
CA LYS A 172 3.09 -1.75 3.19
C LYS A 172 4.59 -1.97 3.24
N HIS A 173 5.22 -2.08 2.07
CA HIS A 173 6.67 -2.13 1.95
C HIS A 173 7.19 -0.82 1.34
N VAL A 174 8.28 -0.29 1.91
CA VAL A 174 8.92 0.94 1.43
C VAL A 174 10.40 0.67 1.20
N SER A 175 10.86 0.89 -0.02
CA SER A 175 12.27 0.74 -0.39
C SER A 175 12.59 1.50 -1.67
N ASN A 176 13.86 1.72 -1.96
CA ASN A 176 14.27 2.34 -3.22
C ASN A 176 14.63 1.31 -4.32
N ALA A 177 14.19 0.04 -4.19
CA ALA A 177 14.47 -1.04 -5.11
C ALA A 177 15.97 -1.26 -5.42
N GLY A 178 16.86 -0.82 -4.52
CA GLY A 178 18.31 -0.93 -4.70
C GLY A 178 18.93 0.13 -5.63
N LEU A 179 18.17 1.12 -6.09
CA LEU A 179 18.68 2.22 -6.91
C LEU A 179 19.73 3.08 -6.20
N ARG A 180 19.66 3.11 -4.87
CA ARG A 180 20.68 3.72 -4.00
C ARG A 180 20.97 2.83 -2.81
N LYS A 181 22.26 2.63 -2.51
CA LYS A 181 22.71 1.85 -1.35
C LYS A 181 23.03 2.76 -0.15
N PRO A 182 22.78 2.31 1.09
CA PRO A 182 22.12 1.05 1.44
C PRO A 182 20.61 1.09 1.16
N ASN A 183 19.99 -0.08 0.96
CA ASN A 183 18.55 -0.22 0.79
C ASN A 183 18.00 -1.32 1.71
N PRO A 184 17.87 -1.06 3.02
CA PRO A 184 17.37 -2.06 3.96
C PRO A 184 15.89 -2.36 3.73
N GLY A 185 15.13 -1.38 3.22
CA GLY A 185 13.67 -1.46 3.15
C GLY A 185 13.00 -1.45 4.53
N GLU A 186 11.69 -1.24 4.57
CA GLU A 186 10.88 -1.31 5.78
C GLU A 186 9.50 -1.85 5.43
N THR A 187 9.00 -2.83 6.19
CA THR A 187 7.68 -3.42 6.00
C THR A 187 6.80 -3.16 7.21
N PHE A 188 5.58 -2.75 6.98
CA PHE A 188 4.60 -2.41 8.00
C PHE A 188 3.37 -3.28 7.87
N VAL A 189 2.80 -3.67 9.01
CA VAL A 189 1.44 -4.19 9.13
C VAL A 189 0.59 -3.10 9.75
N GLN A 190 -0.52 -2.76 9.09
CA GLN A 190 -1.33 -1.59 9.43
C GLN A 190 -2.82 -1.93 9.41
N ILE A 191 -3.59 -1.28 10.27
CA ILE A 191 -5.05 -1.29 10.23
C ILE A 191 -5.51 0.06 9.72
N ARG A 192 -6.41 0.04 8.73
CA ARG A 192 -6.98 1.22 8.10
C ARG A 192 -8.49 1.25 8.33
N TYR A 193 -8.99 2.41 8.74
CA TYR A 193 -10.41 2.75 8.67
C TYR A 193 -10.62 3.85 7.64
N ALA A 194 -11.59 3.67 6.76
CA ALA A 194 -11.94 4.66 5.75
C ALA A 194 -13.43 4.97 5.76
N HIS A 195 -13.75 6.23 5.44
CA HIS A 195 -15.10 6.70 5.22
C HIS A 195 -15.24 7.27 3.81
N ARG A 196 -16.27 6.81 3.09
CA ARG A 196 -16.64 7.24 1.75
C ARG A 196 -17.70 8.33 1.82
N PHE A 197 -17.55 9.37 1.00
CA PHE A 197 -18.46 10.51 0.90
C PHE A 197 -18.66 10.94 -0.55
#